data_9f5e7e7883e78560c2bb1e3a1963a189
#
_entry.id   9f5e7e7883e78560c2bb1e3a1963a189
#
_cell.length_a   1.000
_cell.length_b   1.000
_cell.length_c   1.000
_cell.angle_alpha   90.00
_cell.angle_beta   90.00
_cell.angle_gamma   90.00
#
_symmetry.space_group_name_H-M   'P 1'
#
loop_
_entity.id
_entity.type
_entity.pdbx_description
1 polymer ?
#
loop_
_entity_poly.entity_id
_entity_poly.type
_entity_poly.pdbx_seq_one_letter_code
_entity_poly.pdbx_strand_id
1 'polypeptide(L)'
;TSNAGEVKNGSNMSTALGIMEMCWGDVGLLLAMPRQGLGNAAIAAVANDEQLERFKGTWAAMAITEPNCGSDSAAIRTTAVKDGDDYILNGEKIYVTSGARADSVVVWATLDKNIGRAAIKSFVVKHGTPGMEIARLEKKLGIKASDTAAINFTDCRVPAANLLGSPEIDAHKGFAGVMQTFDNTRPLVAAMAIGVAKASLDRTRELLKDHISPNYNVLPLNGSHAEATLNRLEAEWEA
;
A
#
# COMPACT_ATOMS: atom_id res chain seq x y z
N THR A 1 11.32 12.80 4.17
CA THR A 1 10.18 13.10 5.06
C THR A 1 9.40 14.27 4.48
N SER A 2 8.66 14.06 3.40
CA SER A 2 7.71 15.05 2.92
C SER A 2 6.48 15.00 3.82
N ASN A 3 6.07 16.14 4.33
CA ASN A 3 4.76 16.32 4.95
C ASN A 3 3.72 15.93 3.91
N ALA A 4 2.98 14.86 4.16
CA ALA A 4 1.93 14.37 3.26
C ALA A 4 0.74 15.34 3.11
N GLY A 5 0.78 16.50 3.78
CA GLY A 5 -0.16 17.60 3.58
C GLY A 5 0.18 18.54 2.42
N GLU A 6 1.38 18.48 1.85
CA GLU A 6 1.81 19.30 0.71
C GLU A 6 1.92 18.51 -0.59
N VAL A 7 0.85 17.88 -0.99
CA VAL A 7 0.68 17.32 -2.35
C VAL A 7 0.50 18.44 -3.40
N LYS A 8 0.82 19.65 -3.04
CA LYS A 8 0.76 20.81 -3.94
C LYS A 8 2.15 21.04 -4.49
N ASN A 9 2.30 21.02 -5.80
CA ASN A 9 3.49 21.47 -6.54
C ASN A 9 4.54 20.43 -6.96
N GLY A 10 4.13 19.27 -7.51
CA GLY A 10 5.06 18.39 -8.23
C GLY A 10 5.95 17.49 -7.35
N SER A 11 5.86 17.54 -6.02
CA SER A 11 6.60 16.63 -5.14
C SER A 11 6.25 15.16 -5.37
N ASN A 12 5.02 14.86 -5.78
CA ASN A 12 4.59 13.52 -6.15
C ASN A 12 5.24 13.05 -7.45
N MET A 13 5.56 13.93 -8.38
CA MET A 13 6.21 13.57 -9.64
C MET A 13 7.62 13.03 -9.39
N SER A 14 8.44 13.68 -8.56
CA SER A 14 9.78 13.18 -8.24
C SER A 14 9.73 11.84 -7.50
N THR A 15 8.73 11.66 -6.63
CA THR A 15 8.50 10.37 -5.94
C THR A 15 8.08 9.29 -6.93
N ALA A 16 7.16 9.60 -7.86
CA ALA A 16 6.72 8.65 -8.89
C ALA A 16 7.88 8.22 -9.80
N LEU A 17 8.67 9.17 -10.28
CA LEU A 17 9.85 8.89 -11.10
C LEU A 17 10.88 8.03 -10.34
N GLY A 18 11.17 8.37 -9.08
CA GLY A 18 12.07 7.57 -8.25
C GLY A 18 11.56 6.13 -8.02
N ILE A 19 10.24 5.95 -7.84
CA ILE A 19 9.61 4.64 -7.72
C ILE A 19 9.70 3.86 -9.03
N MET A 20 9.47 4.50 -10.18
CA MET A 20 9.61 3.86 -11.49
C MET A 20 11.03 3.29 -11.68
N GLU A 21 12.05 4.10 -11.41
CA GLU A 21 13.45 3.68 -11.54
C GLU A 21 13.82 2.55 -10.58
N MET A 22 13.37 2.62 -9.33
CA MET A 22 13.61 1.54 -8.37
C MET A 22 12.89 0.25 -8.76
N CYS A 23 11.66 0.33 -9.28
CA CYS A 23 10.90 -0.83 -9.74
C CYS A 23 11.41 -1.42 -11.06
N TRP A 24 12.14 -0.64 -11.86
CA TRP A 24 12.90 -1.18 -12.97
C TRP A 24 13.93 -2.21 -12.49
N GLY A 25 14.56 -1.94 -11.33
CA GLY A 25 15.47 -2.90 -10.68
C GLY A 25 14.72 -4.11 -10.09
N ASP A 26 13.87 -3.88 -9.09
CA ASP A 26 13.05 -4.93 -8.46
C ASP A 26 11.95 -4.31 -7.57
N VAL A 27 10.70 -4.53 -7.95
CA VAL A 27 9.53 -4.06 -7.18
C VAL A 27 9.41 -4.75 -5.82
N GLY A 28 9.85 -5.99 -5.70
CA GLY A 28 9.81 -6.74 -4.45
C GLY A 28 10.80 -6.18 -3.42
N LEU A 29 12.00 -5.82 -3.87
CA LEU A 29 13.00 -5.16 -3.03
C LEU A 29 12.53 -3.76 -2.61
N LEU A 30 11.94 -2.98 -3.52
CA LEU A 30 11.34 -1.68 -3.16
C LEU A 30 10.33 -1.84 -2.02
N LEU A 31 9.37 -2.75 -2.16
CA LEU A 31 8.33 -2.98 -1.16
C LEU A 31 8.85 -3.63 0.14
N ALA A 32 10.06 -4.21 0.10
CA ALA A 32 10.72 -4.76 1.28
C ALA A 32 11.49 -3.71 2.10
N MET A 33 11.72 -2.51 1.54
CA MET A 33 12.44 -1.44 2.25
C MET A 33 11.62 -0.88 3.41
N PRO A 34 12.27 -0.50 4.54
CA PRO A 34 11.60 0.19 5.63
C PRO A 34 10.91 1.47 5.17
N ARG A 35 9.76 1.78 5.79
CA ARG A 35 8.96 2.99 5.53
C ARG A 35 8.32 3.07 4.13
N GLN A 36 8.34 1.99 3.37
CA GLN A 36 7.58 1.87 2.11
C GLN A 36 6.15 1.37 2.35
N GLY A 37 5.56 1.73 3.47
CA GLY A 37 4.23 1.23 3.86
C GLY A 37 3.12 2.25 3.66
N LEU A 38 1.95 1.76 3.27
CA LEU A 38 0.71 2.53 3.21
C LEU A 38 0.32 3.09 4.58
N GLY A 39 0.81 2.49 5.69
CA GLY A 39 0.55 2.94 7.05
C GLY A 39 1.09 4.33 7.33
N ASN A 40 2.29 4.65 6.85
CA ASN A 40 2.83 6.01 6.97
C ASN A 40 2.01 7.03 6.20
N ALA A 41 1.50 6.66 5.01
CA ALA A 41 0.58 7.51 4.24
C ALA A 41 -0.76 7.71 4.97
N ALA A 42 -1.28 6.66 5.64
CA ALA A 42 -2.50 6.77 6.44
C ALA A 42 -2.31 7.67 7.66
N ILE A 43 -1.18 7.55 8.38
CA ILE A 43 -0.84 8.45 9.49
C ILE A 43 -0.82 9.90 8.97
N ALA A 44 -0.10 10.16 7.90
CA ALA A 44 0.04 11.48 7.33
C ALA A 44 -1.29 12.09 6.81
N ALA A 45 -2.24 11.26 6.36
CA ALA A 45 -3.54 11.71 5.86
C ALA A 45 -4.55 12.01 6.97
N VAL A 46 -4.43 11.36 8.15
CA VAL A 46 -5.49 11.36 9.17
C VAL A 46 -5.05 11.97 10.50
N ALA A 47 -3.77 11.84 10.86
CA ALA A 47 -3.25 12.29 12.15
C ALA A 47 -3.30 13.82 12.30
N ASN A 48 -3.51 14.28 13.52
CA ASN A 48 -3.29 15.67 13.88
C ASN A 48 -1.78 15.96 14.14
N ASP A 49 -1.40 17.23 14.35
CA ASP A 49 0.01 17.64 14.47
C ASP A 49 0.73 16.94 15.65
N GLU A 50 0.06 16.76 16.79
CA GLU A 50 0.60 16.03 17.94
C GLU A 50 0.88 14.57 17.61
N GLN A 51 -0.05 13.92 16.91
CA GLN A 51 0.09 12.53 16.47
C GLN A 51 1.16 12.38 15.38
N LEU A 52 1.27 13.35 14.46
CA LEU A 52 2.35 13.38 13.48
C LEU A 52 3.72 13.41 14.13
N GLU A 53 3.91 14.23 15.15
CA GLU A 53 5.19 14.28 15.89
C GLU A 53 5.40 13.00 16.71
N ARG A 54 4.35 12.48 17.37
CA ARG A 54 4.41 11.23 18.16
C ARG A 54 4.81 10.02 17.34
N PHE A 55 4.29 9.88 16.11
CA PHE A 55 4.57 8.75 15.24
C PHE A 55 5.68 9.03 14.22
N LYS A 56 6.38 10.14 14.36
CA LYS A 56 7.52 10.52 13.55
C LYS A 56 8.59 9.43 13.56
N GLY A 57 9.02 9.03 12.37
CA GLY A 57 10.04 8.00 12.24
C GLY A 57 9.56 6.55 12.42
N THR A 58 8.33 6.32 12.85
CA THR A 58 7.74 4.98 12.91
C THR A 58 7.59 4.39 11.50
N TRP A 59 7.96 3.13 11.33
CA TRP A 59 7.60 2.37 10.14
C TRP A 59 6.25 1.71 10.38
N ALA A 60 5.23 2.10 9.61
CA ALA A 60 3.87 1.60 9.79
C ALA A 60 3.38 0.85 8.54
N ALA A 61 2.86 -0.37 8.74
CA ALA A 61 2.04 -1.08 7.78
C ALA A 61 0.59 -0.59 7.84
N MET A 62 -0.23 -0.90 6.83
CA MET A 62 -1.66 -0.58 6.81
C MET A 62 -2.50 -1.84 6.70
N ALA A 63 -3.45 -2.01 7.61
CA ALA A 63 -4.38 -3.13 7.69
C ALA A 63 -5.82 -2.66 7.51
N ILE A 64 -6.37 -2.80 6.31
CA ILE A 64 -7.76 -2.46 5.98
C ILE A 64 -8.54 -3.66 5.47
N THR A 65 -7.97 -4.44 4.54
CA THR A 65 -8.62 -5.57 3.88
C THR A 65 -8.94 -6.70 4.86
N GLU A 66 -10.13 -7.26 4.75
CA GLU A 66 -10.61 -8.42 5.52
C GLU A 66 -11.00 -9.56 4.58
N PRO A 67 -11.16 -10.82 5.08
CA PRO A 67 -11.52 -11.96 4.22
C PRO A 67 -12.77 -11.73 3.36
N ASN A 68 -13.74 -10.99 3.86
CA ASN A 68 -15.02 -10.75 3.21
C ASN A 68 -15.16 -9.36 2.59
N CYS A 69 -14.17 -8.48 2.71
CA CYS A 69 -14.19 -7.15 2.12
C CYS A 69 -12.80 -6.68 1.70
N GLY A 70 -12.61 -6.49 0.40
CA GLY A 70 -11.41 -5.93 -0.22
C GLY A 70 -11.74 -4.61 -0.89
N SER A 71 -12.29 -4.66 -2.10
CA SER A 71 -12.67 -3.46 -2.86
C SER A 71 -13.75 -2.63 -2.15
N ASP A 72 -14.69 -3.28 -1.48
CA ASP A 72 -15.64 -2.62 -0.59
C ASP A 72 -15.05 -2.45 0.81
N SER A 73 -14.06 -1.59 0.93
CA SER A 73 -13.39 -1.29 2.20
C SER A 73 -14.27 -0.55 3.21
N ALA A 74 -15.45 -0.08 2.79
CA ALA A 74 -16.46 0.48 3.69
C ALA A 74 -17.24 -0.60 4.48
N ALA A 75 -17.16 -1.87 4.05
CA ALA A 75 -17.86 -3.01 4.67
C ALA A 75 -17.01 -3.73 5.73
N ILE A 76 -15.91 -3.16 6.21
CA ILE A 76 -15.06 -3.79 7.24
C ILE A 76 -15.86 -4.09 8.51
N ARG A 77 -15.50 -5.22 9.14
CA ARG A 77 -16.16 -5.76 10.33
C ARG A 77 -15.29 -5.78 11.58
N THR A 78 -14.00 -5.53 11.45
CA THR A 78 -13.11 -5.32 12.61
C THR A 78 -13.67 -4.20 13.45
N THR A 79 -13.89 -4.46 14.75
CA THR A 79 -14.47 -3.50 15.69
C THR A 79 -13.41 -2.86 16.56
N ALA A 80 -13.67 -1.63 17.01
CA ALA A 80 -12.95 -0.98 18.08
C ALA A 80 -13.97 -0.44 19.11
N VAL A 81 -14.03 -1.06 20.26
CA VAL A 81 -14.97 -0.70 21.33
C VAL A 81 -14.23 0.10 22.39
N LYS A 82 -14.78 1.26 22.75
CA LYS A 82 -14.22 2.12 23.81
C LYS A 82 -14.31 1.44 25.16
N ASP A 83 -13.21 1.41 25.92
CA ASP A 83 -13.12 0.90 27.28
C ASP A 83 -12.18 1.78 28.12
N GLY A 84 -12.74 2.69 28.87
CA GLY A 84 -12.00 3.70 29.64
C GLY A 84 -11.13 4.58 28.74
N ASP A 85 -9.83 4.60 28.99
CA ASP A 85 -8.84 5.36 28.20
C ASP A 85 -8.28 4.57 27.01
N ASP A 86 -8.86 3.41 26.71
CA ASP A 86 -8.43 2.52 25.63
C ASP A 86 -9.57 2.20 24.65
N TYR A 87 -9.19 1.52 23.56
CA TYR A 87 -10.09 0.80 22.65
C TYR A 87 -9.69 -0.67 22.60
N ILE A 88 -10.70 -1.55 22.55
CA ILE A 88 -10.52 -2.98 22.38
C ILE A 88 -10.82 -3.33 20.92
N LEU A 89 -9.80 -3.78 20.20
CA LEU A 89 -9.91 -4.16 18.81
C LEU A 89 -10.15 -5.68 18.69
N ASN A 90 -11.14 -6.05 17.88
CA ASN A 90 -11.45 -7.43 17.54
C ASN A 90 -11.72 -7.57 16.04
N GLY A 91 -11.05 -8.54 15.39
CA GLY A 91 -11.24 -8.83 13.97
C GLY A 91 -10.03 -9.47 13.31
N GLU A 92 -10.10 -9.60 11.99
CA GLU A 92 -9.06 -10.18 11.16
C GLU A 92 -8.74 -9.25 9.98
N LYS A 93 -7.46 -9.10 9.68
CA LYS A 93 -6.95 -8.37 8.51
C LYS A 93 -6.07 -9.27 7.67
N ILE A 94 -6.20 -9.16 6.34
CA ILE A 94 -5.41 -9.94 5.40
C ILE A 94 -4.67 -9.03 4.42
N TYR A 95 -3.66 -9.59 3.77
CA TYR A 95 -2.84 -8.93 2.75
C TYR A 95 -2.15 -7.66 3.24
N VAL A 96 -1.71 -7.67 4.51
CA VAL A 96 -1.00 -6.54 5.12
C VAL A 96 0.47 -6.56 4.70
N THR A 97 0.83 -5.70 3.76
CA THR A 97 2.22 -5.54 3.31
C THR A 97 3.09 -5.04 4.46
N SER A 98 4.23 -5.67 4.67
CA SER A 98 5.16 -5.42 5.78
C SER A 98 4.55 -5.65 7.18
N GLY A 99 3.42 -6.37 7.26
CA GLY A 99 2.66 -6.56 8.50
C GLY A 99 3.41 -7.31 9.59
N ALA A 100 4.37 -8.16 9.23
CA ALA A 100 5.18 -8.90 10.19
C ALA A 100 6.46 -8.17 10.62
N ARG A 101 6.91 -7.15 9.87
CA ARG A 101 8.20 -6.50 10.10
C ARG A 101 8.11 -5.03 10.51
N ALA A 102 6.98 -4.37 10.21
CA ALA A 102 6.80 -2.96 10.56
C ALA A 102 6.74 -2.76 12.08
N ASP A 103 7.21 -1.61 12.57
CA ASP A 103 7.16 -1.25 13.99
C ASP A 103 5.73 -1.16 14.53
N SER A 104 4.80 -0.80 13.65
CA SER A 104 3.38 -0.63 13.96
C SER A 104 2.50 -0.96 12.75
N VAL A 105 1.23 -1.18 13.02
CA VAL A 105 0.20 -1.39 12.00
C VAL A 105 -0.90 -0.35 12.19
N VAL A 106 -1.23 0.40 11.14
CA VAL A 106 -2.43 1.23 11.11
C VAL A 106 -3.62 0.37 10.77
N VAL A 107 -4.47 0.11 11.74
CA VAL A 107 -5.63 -0.77 11.64
C VAL A 107 -6.90 0.06 11.44
N TRP A 108 -7.61 -0.18 10.36
CA TRP A 108 -8.94 0.40 10.14
C TRP A 108 -10.00 -0.48 10.79
N ALA A 109 -10.79 0.11 11.70
CA ALA A 109 -11.83 -0.58 12.45
C ALA A 109 -13.07 0.31 12.58
N THR A 110 -14.22 -0.30 12.76
CA THR A 110 -15.47 0.44 12.98
C THR A 110 -15.76 0.61 14.47
N LEU A 111 -16.16 1.82 14.85
CA LEU A 111 -16.67 2.11 16.21
C LEU A 111 -18.11 1.62 16.39
N ASP A 112 -18.89 1.55 15.31
CA ASP A 112 -20.27 1.06 15.30
C ASP A 112 -20.63 0.51 13.91
N LYS A 113 -20.96 -0.78 13.87
CA LYS A 113 -21.33 -1.49 12.63
C LYS A 113 -22.65 -0.97 12.01
N ASN A 114 -23.53 -0.41 12.81
CA ASN A 114 -24.84 0.04 12.34
C ASN A 114 -24.76 1.41 11.64
N ILE A 115 -23.74 2.20 11.92
CA ILE A 115 -23.53 3.53 11.31
C ILE A 115 -22.83 3.39 9.95
N GLY A 116 -22.19 2.26 9.67
CA GLY A 116 -21.49 2.00 8.42
C GLY A 116 -20.17 2.80 8.31
N ARG A 117 -19.88 3.28 7.09
CA ARG A 117 -18.58 3.90 6.78
C ARG A 117 -18.20 5.11 7.63
N ALA A 118 -19.19 5.84 8.17
CA ALA A 118 -18.92 7.03 8.99
C ALA A 118 -18.25 6.70 10.32
N ALA A 119 -18.47 5.48 10.84
CA ALA A 119 -17.87 5.00 12.09
C ALA A 119 -16.48 4.38 11.93
N ILE A 120 -15.94 4.32 10.71
CA ILE A 120 -14.62 3.74 10.45
C ILE A 120 -13.53 4.72 10.86
N LYS A 121 -12.64 4.26 11.73
CA LYS A 121 -11.47 5.00 12.25
C LYS A 121 -10.20 4.17 12.09
N SER A 122 -9.06 4.83 12.17
CA SER A 122 -7.76 4.18 12.12
C SER A 122 -7.03 4.27 13.45
N PHE A 123 -6.33 3.19 13.80
CA PHE A 123 -5.62 3.03 15.06
C PHE A 123 -4.18 2.62 14.79
N VAL A 124 -3.22 3.28 15.42
CA VAL A 124 -1.82 2.82 15.38
C VAL A 124 -1.62 1.75 16.46
N VAL A 125 -1.44 0.51 16.04
CA VAL A 125 -1.18 -0.62 16.92
C VAL A 125 0.30 -0.98 16.82
N LYS A 126 1.02 -0.91 17.94
CA LYS A 126 2.45 -1.24 17.99
C LYS A 126 2.63 -2.75 17.81
N HIS A 127 3.66 -3.17 17.08
CA HIS A 127 4.00 -4.58 16.95
C HIS A 127 4.26 -5.21 18.32
N GLY A 128 3.73 -6.41 18.55
CA GLY A 128 3.82 -7.10 19.84
C GLY A 128 2.80 -6.63 20.90
N THR A 129 1.84 -5.76 20.56
CA THR A 129 0.71 -5.45 21.45
C THR A 129 -0.06 -6.73 21.77
N PRO A 130 -0.33 -7.03 23.05
CA PRO A 130 -1.13 -8.21 23.43
C PRO A 130 -2.47 -8.23 22.69
N GLY A 131 -2.84 -9.40 22.18
CA GLY A 131 -4.05 -9.57 21.36
C GLY A 131 -3.85 -9.27 19.85
N MET A 132 -2.68 -8.79 19.42
CA MET A 132 -2.30 -8.73 18.02
C MET A 132 -1.42 -9.93 17.67
N GLU A 133 -1.83 -10.76 16.73
CA GLU A 133 -1.11 -11.96 16.31
C GLU A 133 -0.93 -11.99 14.78
N ILE A 134 0.28 -12.31 14.34
CA ILE A 134 0.55 -12.62 12.93
C ILE A 134 0.09 -14.06 12.66
N ALA A 135 -1.11 -14.21 12.09
CA ALA A 135 -1.71 -15.51 11.87
C ALA A 135 -0.97 -16.33 10.81
N ARG A 136 -0.51 -15.67 9.74
CA ARG A 136 0.29 -16.29 8.67
C ARG A 136 0.97 -15.25 7.78
N LEU A 137 2.00 -15.70 7.06
CA LEU A 137 2.56 -14.99 5.92
C LEU A 137 2.04 -15.62 4.63
N GLU A 138 1.61 -14.79 3.69
CA GLU A 138 1.04 -15.25 2.42
C GLU A 138 2.13 -15.78 1.49
N LYS A 139 1.89 -16.93 0.88
CA LYS A 139 2.72 -17.50 -0.21
C LYS A 139 2.29 -16.86 -1.52
N LYS A 140 3.11 -15.96 -2.06
CA LYS A 140 2.77 -15.17 -3.24
C LYS A 140 3.42 -15.73 -4.51
N LEU A 141 2.81 -15.49 -5.67
CA LEU A 141 3.38 -15.84 -6.98
C LEU A 141 4.57 -14.93 -7.33
N GLY A 142 4.49 -13.63 -7.01
CA GLY A 142 5.55 -12.64 -7.22
C GLY A 142 5.74 -11.75 -5.99
N ILE A 143 6.63 -10.75 -6.10
CA ILE A 143 6.96 -9.77 -5.05
C ILE A 143 7.33 -10.49 -3.73
N LYS A 144 8.11 -11.57 -3.84
CA LYS A 144 8.38 -12.49 -2.73
C LYS A 144 9.33 -11.91 -1.69
N ALA A 145 10.13 -10.91 -2.03
CA ALA A 145 11.03 -10.22 -1.10
C ALA A 145 10.27 -9.40 -0.05
N SER A 146 9.05 -8.92 -0.38
CA SER A 146 8.16 -8.23 0.57
C SER A 146 7.25 -9.23 1.28
N ASP A 147 7.19 -9.17 2.61
CA ASP A 147 6.22 -9.95 3.38
C ASP A 147 4.80 -9.39 3.22
N THR A 148 3.83 -10.29 3.32
CA THR A 148 2.41 -9.95 3.31
C THR A 148 1.74 -10.82 4.36
N ALA A 149 1.19 -10.20 5.39
CA ALA A 149 0.67 -10.89 6.56
C ALA A 149 -0.85 -10.94 6.61
N ALA A 150 -1.39 -11.99 7.24
CA ALA A 150 -2.69 -11.98 7.86
C ALA A 150 -2.51 -11.73 9.36
N ILE A 151 -3.33 -10.87 9.94
CA ILE A 151 -3.21 -10.42 11.33
C ILE A 151 -4.57 -10.58 12.02
N ASN A 152 -4.57 -11.26 13.15
CA ASN A 152 -5.72 -11.37 14.04
C ASN A 152 -5.61 -10.38 15.19
N PHE A 153 -6.75 -9.80 15.55
CA PHE A 153 -6.92 -8.97 16.74
C PHE A 153 -7.97 -9.62 17.64
N THR A 154 -7.56 -10.02 18.84
CA THR A 154 -8.42 -10.65 19.85
C THR A 154 -8.24 -9.89 21.16
N ASP A 155 -9.26 -9.16 21.56
CA ASP A 155 -9.25 -8.28 22.74
C ASP A 155 -7.98 -7.39 22.79
N CYS A 156 -7.54 -6.94 21.60
CA CYS A 156 -6.32 -6.16 21.46
C CYS A 156 -6.55 -4.75 22.01
N ARG A 157 -5.96 -4.47 23.16
CA ARG A 157 -6.10 -3.19 23.88
C ARG A 157 -5.13 -2.16 23.33
N VAL A 158 -5.68 -1.02 22.89
CA VAL A 158 -4.94 0.07 22.25
C VAL A 158 -5.30 1.40 22.92
N PRO A 159 -4.33 2.21 23.38
CA PRO A 159 -4.61 3.52 23.96
C PRO A 159 -5.47 4.41 23.06
N ALA A 160 -6.44 5.13 23.64
CA ALA A 160 -7.31 6.02 22.88
C ALA A 160 -6.51 7.09 22.10
N ALA A 161 -5.38 7.52 22.63
CA ALA A 161 -4.46 8.45 21.97
C ALA A 161 -3.85 7.89 20.65
N ASN A 162 -4.00 6.58 20.38
CA ASN A 162 -3.55 5.96 19.15
C ASN A 162 -4.65 5.92 18.07
N LEU A 163 -5.88 6.35 18.37
CA LEU A 163 -6.89 6.63 17.35
C LEU A 163 -6.43 7.89 16.58
N LEU A 164 -6.22 7.77 15.28
CA LEU A 164 -5.76 8.88 14.45
C LEU A 164 -6.90 9.86 14.15
N GLY A 165 -6.60 11.15 14.27
CA GLY A 165 -7.57 12.24 14.09
C GLY A 165 -8.58 12.32 15.23
N SER A 166 -9.85 12.60 14.91
CA SER A 166 -10.96 12.74 15.89
C SER A 166 -11.73 11.44 16.08
N PRO A 167 -12.09 11.07 17.32
CA PRO A 167 -12.98 9.94 17.59
C PRO A 167 -14.45 10.22 17.21
N GLU A 168 -14.80 11.45 16.92
CA GLU A 168 -16.18 11.82 16.58
C GLU A 168 -16.64 11.15 15.27
N ILE A 169 -17.87 10.65 15.28
CA ILE A 169 -18.51 10.05 14.11
C ILE A 169 -19.19 11.17 13.33
N ASP A 170 -18.61 11.53 12.19
CA ASP A 170 -19.16 12.54 11.28
C ASP A 170 -19.61 11.82 10.00
N ALA A 171 -20.91 11.82 9.74
CA ALA A 171 -21.50 11.16 8.57
C ALA A 171 -20.97 11.71 7.23
N HIS A 172 -20.51 12.96 7.20
CA HIS A 172 -19.97 13.61 6.00
C HIS A 172 -18.47 13.39 5.80
N LYS A 173 -17.71 13.10 6.88
CA LYS A 173 -16.25 12.98 6.85
C LYS A 173 -15.71 11.58 7.19
N GLY A 174 -16.57 10.68 7.67
CA GLY A 174 -16.16 9.44 8.31
C GLY A 174 -15.24 8.52 7.49
N PHE A 175 -15.31 8.54 6.16
CA PHE A 175 -14.47 7.72 5.28
C PHE A 175 -13.44 8.55 4.47
N ALA A 176 -13.38 9.85 4.69
CA ALA A 176 -12.50 10.75 3.92
C ALA A 176 -11.01 10.41 4.10
N GLY A 177 -10.57 10.05 5.31
CA GLY A 177 -9.18 9.66 5.57
C GLY A 177 -8.73 8.41 4.82
N VAL A 178 -9.61 7.41 4.66
CA VAL A 178 -9.33 6.23 3.82
C VAL A 178 -9.16 6.65 2.37
N MET A 179 -10.08 7.44 1.84
CA MET A 179 -10.04 7.91 0.45
C MET A 179 -8.80 8.75 0.19
N GLN A 180 -8.49 9.69 1.06
CA GLN A 180 -7.28 10.52 0.96
C GLN A 180 -6.00 9.69 0.96
N THR A 181 -5.93 8.64 1.80
CA THR A 181 -4.80 7.70 1.80
C THR A 181 -4.64 7.03 0.44
N PHE A 182 -5.74 6.54 -0.15
CA PHE A 182 -5.70 5.87 -1.45
C PHE A 182 -5.40 6.83 -2.60
N ASP A 183 -5.94 8.04 -2.59
CA ASP A 183 -5.70 9.05 -3.64
C ASP A 183 -4.21 9.44 -3.69
N ASN A 184 -3.53 9.46 -2.55
CA ASN A 184 -2.10 9.71 -2.47
C ASN A 184 -1.23 8.51 -2.88
N THR A 185 -1.72 7.28 -2.77
CA THR A 185 -0.91 6.08 -2.96
C THR A 185 -1.14 5.36 -4.29
N ARG A 186 -2.33 5.46 -4.89
CA ARG A 186 -2.64 4.81 -6.18
C ARG A 186 -1.73 5.26 -7.33
N PRO A 187 -1.40 6.57 -7.49
CA PRO A 187 -0.45 7.00 -8.53
C PRO A 187 0.94 6.35 -8.37
N LEU A 188 1.38 6.13 -7.13
CA LEU A 188 2.66 5.48 -6.86
C LEU A 188 2.66 4.00 -7.25
N VAL A 189 1.52 3.31 -7.05
CA VAL A 189 1.36 1.91 -7.49
C VAL A 189 1.35 1.83 -9.02
N ALA A 190 0.73 2.80 -9.71
CA ALA A 190 0.80 2.89 -11.17
C ALA A 190 2.26 3.09 -11.64
N ALA A 191 3.01 3.98 -10.99
CA ALA A 191 4.43 4.19 -11.26
C ALA A 191 5.27 2.91 -11.07
N MET A 192 4.97 2.09 -10.05
CA MET A 192 5.60 0.77 -9.87
C MET A 192 5.38 -0.14 -11.10
N ALA A 193 4.13 -0.20 -11.59
CA ALA A 193 3.78 -1.03 -12.73
C ALA A 193 4.51 -0.58 -14.01
N ILE A 194 4.61 0.74 -14.24
CA ILE A 194 5.33 1.32 -15.38
C ILE A 194 6.84 0.98 -15.30
N GLY A 195 7.45 1.06 -14.13
CA GLY A 195 8.86 0.68 -13.94
C GLY A 195 9.11 -0.80 -14.28
N VAL A 196 8.25 -1.71 -13.83
CA VAL A 196 8.33 -3.14 -14.17
C VAL A 196 8.09 -3.39 -15.66
N ALA A 197 7.16 -2.65 -16.29
CA ALA A 197 6.91 -2.74 -17.72
C ALA A 197 8.14 -2.34 -18.52
N LYS A 198 8.80 -1.24 -18.15
CA LYS A 198 10.06 -0.80 -18.78
C LYS A 198 11.15 -1.86 -18.66
N ALA A 199 11.38 -2.40 -17.47
CA ALA A 199 12.37 -3.46 -17.25
C ALA A 199 12.08 -4.69 -18.13
N SER A 200 10.81 -5.05 -18.28
CA SER A 200 10.38 -6.17 -19.12
C SER A 200 10.67 -5.93 -20.62
N LEU A 201 10.41 -4.70 -21.10
CA LEU A 201 10.73 -4.30 -22.47
C LEU A 201 12.24 -4.31 -22.72
N ASP A 202 13.02 -3.70 -21.85
CA ASP A 202 14.49 -3.64 -21.95
C ASP A 202 15.07 -5.08 -21.99
N ARG A 203 14.60 -5.95 -21.12
CA ARG A 203 15.05 -7.34 -21.07
C ARG A 203 14.62 -8.13 -22.29
N THR A 204 13.41 -7.92 -22.81
CA THR A 204 12.93 -8.56 -24.03
C THR A 204 13.78 -8.14 -25.24
N ARG A 205 14.09 -6.85 -25.37
CA ARG A 205 14.99 -6.34 -26.41
C ARG A 205 16.37 -6.99 -26.33
N GLU A 206 16.93 -7.08 -25.14
CA GLU A 206 18.22 -7.72 -24.92
C GLU A 206 18.23 -9.21 -25.36
N LEU A 207 17.20 -9.96 -24.93
CA LEU A 207 17.07 -11.38 -25.26
C LEU A 207 16.83 -11.64 -26.76
N LEU A 208 16.12 -10.73 -27.43
CA LEU A 208 15.83 -10.85 -28.85
C LEU A 208 16.89 -10.23 -29.76
N LYS A 209 17.91 -9.56 -29.19
CA LYS A 209 18.94 -8.84 -29.93
C LYS A 209 19.60 -9.69 -31.01
N ASP A 210 19.87 -10.95 -30.72
CA ASP A 210 20.48 -11.91 -31.68
C ASP A 210 19.46 -12.55 -32.63
N HIS A 211 18.17 -12.44 -32.30
CA HIS A 211 17.06 -13.00 -33.09
C HIS A 211 16.39 -11.97 -34.00
N ILE A 212 16.56 -10.69 -33.75
CA ILE A 212 16.04 -9.55 -34.55
C ILE A 212 17.14 -8.98 -35.47
N SER A 213 18.24 -9.68 -35.64
CA SER A 213 19.35 -9.26 -36.49
C SER A 213 18.90 -9.05 -37.96
N PRO A 214 19.45 -7.99 -38.65
CA PRO A 214 19.08 -7.68 -40.03
C PRO A 214 19.38 -8.79 -41.06
N ASN A 215 20.08 -9.83 -40.68
CA ASN A 215 20.31 -11.04 -41.50
C ASN A 215 19.15 -12.06 -41.47
N TYR A 216 18.01 -11.75 -40.88
CA TYR A 216 16.80 -12.58 -40.90
C TYR A 216 16.09 -12.54 -42.27
N ASN A 217 16.85 -12.62 -43.35
CA ASN A 217 16.33 -12.69 -44.71
C ASN A 217 15.62 -14.02 -45.03
N VAL A 218 15.56 -14.96 -44.10
CA VAL A 218 14.95 -16.30 -44.33
C VAL A 218 13.50 -16.36 -43.83
N LEU A 219 13.07 -15.45 -42.97
CA LEU A 219 11.68 -15.33 -42.50
C LEU A 219 11.29 -13.85 -42.29
N PRO A 220 11.09 -13.09 -43.35
CA PRO A 220 10.90 -11.64 -43.28
C PRO A 220 9.65 -11.21 -42.52
N LEU A 221 8.66 -12.08 -42.37
CA LEU A 221 7.41 -11.75 -41.66
C LEU A 221 7.52 -11.81 -40.13
N ASN A 222 8.34 -12.69 -39.59
CA ASN A 222 8.42 -12.87 -38.14
C ASN A 222 9.36 -11.84 -37.45
N GLY A 223 10.47 -11.51 -38.09
CA GLY A 223 11.40 -10.48 -37.56
C GLY A 223 10.79 -9.10 -37.59
N SER A 224 10.18 -8.69 -38.69
CA SER A 224 9.53 -7.40 -38.82
C SER A 224 8.30 -7.25 -37.90
N HIS A 225 7.58 -8.35 -37.65
CA HIS A 225 6.45 -8.35 -36.75
C HIS A 225 6.87 -8.20 -35.26
N ALA A 226 7.92 -8.89 -34.84
CA ALA A 226 8.46 -8.77 -33.49
C ALA A 226 9.00 -7.37 -33.23
N GLU A 227 9.75 -6.80 -34.18
CA GLU A 227 10.27 -5.43 -34.08
C GLU A 227 9.14 -4.39 -34.06
N ALA A 228 8.16 -4.50 -34.96
CA ALA A 228 7.00 -3.62 -34.97
C ALA A 228 6.19 -3.72 -33.64
N THR A 229 6.06 -4.92 -33.08
CA THR A 229 5.37 -5.13 -31.81
C THR A 229 6.14 -4.49 -30.67
N LEU A 230 7.46 -4.65 -30.60
CA LEU A 230 8.29 -4.01 -29.58
C LEU A 230 8.23 -2.48 -29.67
N ASN A 231 8.32 -1.92 -30.87
CA ASN A 231 8.25 -0.47 -31.09
C ASN A 231 6.88 0.09 -30.68
N ARG A 232 5.79 -0.65 -30.96
CA ARG A 232 4.45 -0.29 -30.52
C ARG A 232 4.32 -0.31 -29.00
N LEU A 233 4.81 -1.36 -28.33
CA LEU A 233 4.78 -1.48 -26.87
C LEU A 233 5.63 -0.38 -26.20
N GLU A 234 6.74 0.01 -26.82
CA GLU A 234 7.56 1.13 -26.32
C GLU A 234 6.83 2.47 -26.44
N ALA A 235 6.20 2.72 -27.59
CA ALA A 235 5.40 3.93 -27.78
C ALA A 235 4.20 3.98 -26.82
N GLU A 236 3.54 2.83 -26.56
CA GLU A 236 2.47 2.72 -25.55
C GLU A 236 2.98 2.94 -24.12
N TRP A 237 4.25 2.59 -23.85
CA TRP A 237 4.86 2.84 -22.55
C TRP A 237 5.24 4.33 -22.35
N GLU A 238 5.69 5.02 -23.42
CA GLU A 238 6.08 6.43 -23.39
C GLU A 238 4.88 7.40 -23.31
N ALA A 239 3.67 6.97 -23.71
CA ALA A 239 2.44 7.75 -23.69
C ALA A 239 1.79 7.83 -22.30
#